data_a57be12a14f4e5c3f69acb9a8bd59728
#
_entry.id   a57be12a14f4e5c3f69acb9a8bd59728
#
_cell.length_a   1.000
_cell.length_b   1.000
_cell.length_c   1.000
_cell.angle_alpha   90.00
_cell.angle_beta   90.00
_cell.angle_gamma   90.00
#
_symmetry.space_group_name_H-M   'P 1'
#
loop_
_entity.id
_entity.type
_entity.pdbx_description
1 polymer ?
#
loop_
_entity_poly.entity_id
_entity_poly.type
_entity_poly.pdbx_seq_one_letter_code
_entity_poly.pdbx_strand_id
1 'polypeptide(L)'
;MKYVLMNPKANNGQGESDAREWAKCLNEEVTFVNVLETDMKAFVAGLNPEDVIIVSGGDGTLNHFVNDVADLQFENECYYVKSGSGNDFYRDNIAYCNELGMIPLNQFMKNLPIVHVNGISRRFLNGIGYGLDGEACRIGEEMRMTTTKKINYTNIAIKQLLGGYKLNHATITVDGEVHEFDHVWLAPTMKGRYYGGGLMVTPNQDRFDPENRVSVCCIYKKSRIVTLLRFSSLKKGEHIKMKDWCSTFVGKNIEVKFAKPCSLQIDGEVVKDVTSYTVEVPN
;
A
#
# COMPACT_ATOMS: atom_id res chain seq x y z
N MET A 1 -0.39 19.16 -22.84
CA MET A 1 -1.00 17.88 -23.32
C MET A 1 -1.44 17.03 -22.13
N LYS A 2 -2.27 15.97 -22.34
CA LYS A 2 -2.62 15.00 -21.27
C LYS A 2 -2.01 13.65 -21.57
N TYR A 3 -1.29 13.10 -20.60
CA TYR A 3 -0.62 11.81 -20.70
C TYR A 3 -1.29 10.82 -19.73
N VAL A 4 -1.77 9.70 -20.27
CA VAL A 4 -2.33 8.61 -19.47
C VAL A 4 -1.26 7.52 -19.31
N LEU A 5 -0.64 7.48 -18.14
CA LEU A 5 0.35 6.49 -17.77
C LEU A 5 -0.38 5.19 -17.41
N MET A 6 -0.25 4.17 -18.22
CA MET A 6 -0.98 2.92 -18.04
C MET A 6 -0.02 1.73 -17.82
N ASN A 7 -0.43 0.80 -16.98
CA ASN A 7 0.25 -0.46 -16.80
C ASN A 7 -0.55 -1.57 -17.52
N PRO A 8 -0.11 -2.07 -18.69
CA PRO A 8 -0.84 -3.10 -19.44
C PRO A 8 -1.09 -4.38 -18.62
N LYS A 9 -0.20 -4.71 -17.65
CA LYS A 9 -0.35 -5.89 -16.79
C LYS A 9 -1.32 -5.69 -15.63
N ALA A 10 -1.76 -4.45 -15.36
CA ALA A 10 -2.76 -4.19 -14.32
C ALA A 10 -4.07 -4.93 -14.65
N ASN A 11 -4.88 -5.20 -13.61
CA ASN A 11 -6.17 -5.86 -13.73
C ASN A 11 -6.12 -7.15 -14.59
N ASN A 12 -5.14 -8.04 -14.32
CA ASN A 12 -4.93 -9.30 -15.06
C ASN A 12 -4.72 -9.10 -16.57
N GLY A 13 -4.00 -8.07 -16.98
CA GLY A 13 -3.68 -7.78 -18.37
C GLY A 13 -4.73 -6.92 -19.10
N GLN A 14 -5.69 -6.35 -18.38
CA GLN A 14 -6.70 -5.46 -18.93
C GLN A 14 -6.38 -3.97 -18.73
N GLY A 15 -5.24 -3.64 -18.10
CA GLY A 15 -4.92 -2.28 -17.71
C GLY A 15 -4.91 -1.27 -18.85
N GLU A 16 -4.46 -1.66 -20.04
CA GLU A 16 -4.51 -0.80 -21.23
C GLU A 16 -5.96 -0.57 -21.71
N SER A 17 -6.77 -1.63 -21.80
CA SER A 17 -8.16 -1.51 -22.21
C SER A 17 -8.98 -0.68 -21.23
N ASP A 18 -8.75 -0.85 -19.93
CA ASP A 18 -9.39 -0.06 -18.87
C ASP A 18 -9.04 1.43 -19.00
N ALA A 19 -7.74 1.74 -19.20
CA ALA A 19 -7.27 3.11 -19.38
C ALA A 19 -7.87 3.78 -20.61
N ARG A 20 -7.92 3.07 -21.75
CA ARG A 20 -8.50 3.56 -23.01
C ARG A 20 -10.01 3.76 -22.89
N GLU A 21 -10.72 2.86 -22.23
CA GLU A 21 -12.17 2.99 -22.00
C GLU A 21 -12.48 4.18 -21.11
N TRP A 22 -11.75 4.32 -20.00
CA TRP A 22 -11.90 5.46 -19.09
C TRP A 22 -11.59 6.80 -19.82
N ALA A 23 -10.53 6.86 -20.65
CA ALA A 23 -10.12 8.09 -21.31
C ALA A 23 -11.18 8.65 -22.27
N LYS A 24 -12.13 7.84 -22.74
CA LYS A 24 -13.26 8.32 -23.57
C LYS A 24 -14.12 9.37 -22.84
N CYS A 25 -14.15 9.36 -21.50
CA CYS A 25 -14.91 10.35 -20.73
C CYS A 25 -14.28 11.75 -20.73
N LEU A 26 -13.01 11.86 -21.15
CA LEU A 26 -12.31 13.16 -21.21
C LEU A 26 -12.78 14.02 -22.41
N ASN A 27 -13.36 13.39 -23.47
CA ASN A 27 -13.78 14.06 -24.71
C ASN A 27 -12.68 14.93 -25.36
N GLU A 28 -11.43 14.52 -25.21
CA GLU A 28 -10.24 15.20 -25.77
C GLU A 28 -9.16 14.18 -26.12
N GLU A 29 -8.18 14.60 -26.92
CA GLU A 29 -7.06 13.76 -27.32
C GLU A 29 -6.08 13.60 -26.14
N VAL A 30 -5.65 12.35 -25.90
CA VAL A 30 -4.68 12.00 -24.86
C VAL A 30 -3.59 11.10 -25.44
N THR A 31 -2.39 11.20 -24.87
CA THR A 31 -1.27 10.32 -25.21
C THR A 31 -1.16 9.22 -24.16
N PHE A 32 -1.19 7.95 -24.60
CA PHE A 32 -0.99 6.81 -23.72
C PHE A 32 0.48 6.44 -23.63
N VAL A 33 0.94 6.25 -22.39
CA VAL A 33 2.34 5.90 -22.06
C VAL A 33 2.35 4.60 -21.28
N ASN A 34 3.10 3.60 -21.78
CA ASN A 34 3.28 2.32 -21.12
C ASN A 34 4.37 2.46 -20.03
N VAL A 35 3.96 2.38 -18.76
CA VAL A 35 4.89 2.53 -17.61
C VAL A 35 5.94 1.41 -17.51
N LEU A 36 5.73 0.27 -18.17
CA LEU A 36 6.69 -0.85 -18.15
C LEU A 36 7.82 -0.70 -19.18
N GLU A 37 7.68 0.21 -20.14
CA GLU A 37 8.62 0.43 -21.24
C GLU A 37 9.24 1.82 -21.22
N THR A 38 8.81 2.68 -20.29
CA THR A 38 9.18 4.09 -20.23
C THR A 38 9.97 4.36 -18.95
N ASP A 39 11.11 5.02 -19.07
CA ASP A 39 11.78 5.63 -17.92
C ASP A 39 10.94 6.81 -17.41
N MET A 40 10.18 6.58 -16.33
CA MET A 40 9.24 7.57 -15.80
C MET A 40 9.94 8.84 -15.31
N LYS A 41 11.14 8.71 -14.73
CA LYS A 41 11.91 9.87 -14.27
C LYS A 41 12.32 10.76 -15.44
N ALA A 42 12.91 10.18 -16.48
CA ALA A 42 13.29 10.92 -17.68
C ALA A 42 12.06 11.49 -18.42
N PHE A 43 10.97 10.73 -18.50
CA PHE A 43 9.73 11.14 -19.13
C PHE A 43 9.15 12.38 -18.45
N VAL A 44 8.93 12.34 -17.13
CA VAL A 44 8.35 13.44 -16.37
C VAL A 44 9.26 14.68 -16.40
N ALA A 45 10.58 14.49 -16.31
CA ALA A 45 11.55 15.60 -16.40
C ALA A 45 11.54 16.32 -17.77
N GLY A 46 11.03 15.66 -18.82
CA GLY A 46 10.94 16.24 -20.17
C GLY A 46 9.59 16.89 -20.49
N LEU A 47 8.63 16.87 -19.59
CA LEU A 47 7.30 17.48 -19.80
C LEU A 47 7.33 19.00 -19.66
N ASN A 48 6.41 19.67 -20.36
CA ASN A 48 6.14 21.08 -20.10
C ASN A 48 5.31 21.24 -18.82
N PRO A 49 5.46 22.36 -18.07
CA PRO A 49 4.71 22.55 -16.81
C PRO A 49 3.19 22.45 -16.94
N GLU A 50 2.63 22.81 -18.10
CA GLU A 50 1.19 22.74 -18.40
C GLU A 50 0.71 21.34 -18.80
N ASP A 51 1.60 20.37 -18.97
CA ASP A 51 1.21 18.99 -19.28
C ASP A 51 0.61 18.31 -18.04
N VAL A 52 -0.42 17.49 -18.25
CA VAL A 52 -1.15 16.81 -17.19
C VAL A 52 -0.82 15.32 -17.20
N ILE A 53 -0.52 14.79 -16.05
CA ILE A 53 -0.19 13.37 -15.83
C ILE A 53 -1.38 12.66 -15.19
N ILE A 54 -1.82 11.56 -15.78
CA ILE A 54 -2.92 10.73 -15.25
C ILE A 54 -2.42 9.31 -15.09
N VAL A 55 -2.21 8.87 -13.86
CA VAL A 55 -1.75 7.52 -13.55
C VAL A 55 -2.95 6.58 -13.51
N SER A 56 -3.03 5.65 -14.47
CA SER A 56 -4.08 4.63 -14.55
C SER A 56 -3.52 3.26 -14.15
N GLY A 57 -3.94 2.75 -13.01
CA GLY A 57 -3.44 1.47 -12.50
C GLY A 57 -4.00 1.09 -11.13
N GLY A 58 -3.40 0.09 -10.51
CA GLY A 58 -3.61 -0.27 -9.11
C GLY A 58 -2.61 0.40 -8.18
N ASP A 59 -2.70 0.06 -6.87
CA ASP A 59 -1.82 0.63 -5.83
C ASP A 59 -0.33 0.44 -6.13
N GLY A 60 0.08 -0.72 -6.68
CA GLY A 60 1.47 -0.96 -7.09
C GLY A 60 1.94 -0.03 -8.21
N THR A 61 1.13 0.19 -9.26
CA THR A 61 1.47 1.12 -10.35
C THR A 61 1.64 2.54 -9.79
N LEU A 62 0.73 2.95 -8.91
CA LEU A 62 0.81 4.26 -8.26
C LEU A 62 2.06 4.39 -7.38
N ASN A 63 2.40 3.36 -6.59
CA ASN A 63 3.59 3.36 -5.75
C ASN A 63 4.88 3.43 -6.58
N HIS A 64 4.97 2.69 -7.70
CA HIS A 64 6.12 2.79 -8.61
C HIS A 64 6.25 4.21 -9.15
N PHE A 65 5.20 4.78 -9.73
CA PHE A 65 5.22 6.17 -10.24
C PHE A 65 5.74 7.15 -9.20
N VAL A 66 5.18 7.13 -7.99
CA VAL A 66 5.57 8.04 -6.92
C VAL A 66 7.04 7.90 -6.53
N ASN A 67 7.58 6.69 -6.50
CA ASN A 67 8.98 6.45 -6.19
C ASN A 67 9.92 6.87 -7.34
N ASP A 68 9.51 6.65 -8.59
CA ASP A 68 10.29 7.02 -9.77
C ASP A 68 10.47 8.54 -9.88
N VAL A 69 9.44 9.32 -9.51
CA VAL A 69 9.46 10.78 -9.58
C VAL A 69 9.81 11.48 -8.27
N ALA A 70 10.07 10.70 -7.22
CA ALA A 70 10.21 11.20 -5.85
C ALA A 70 11.29 12.28 -5.65
N ASP A 71 12.34 12.24 -6.45
CA ASP A 71 13.48 13.16 -6.38
C ASP A 71 13.39 14.29 -7.44
N LEU A 72 12.30 14.32 -8.22
CA LEU A 72 12.06 15.37 -9.20
C LEU A 72 11.30 16.54 -8.58
N GLN A 73 11.68 17.73 -8.98
CA GLN A 73 10.87 18.93 -8.79
C GLN A 73 10.12 19.18 -10.09
N PHE A 74 8.81 19.02 -10.09
CA PHE A 74 7.95 19.28 -11.23
C PHE A 74 6.62 19.90 -10.77
N GLU A 75 6.00 20.69 -11.62
CA GLU A 75 4.78 21.46 -11.30
C GLU A 75 3.54 20.89 -11.98
N ASN A 76 3.70 19.84 -12.79
CA ASN A 76 2.62 19.21 -13.52
C ASN A 76 1.48 18.76 -12.60
N GLU A 77 0.25 18.99 -13.03
CA GLU A 77 -0.91 18.40 -12.37
C GLU A 77 -0.89 16.88 -12.55
N CYS A 78 -0.97 16.16 -11.44
CA CYS A 78 -1.01 14.71 -11.40
C CYS A 78 -2.35 14.21 -10.86
N TYR A 79 -2.92 13.24 -11.54
CA TYR A 79 -4.17 12.58 -11.14
C TYR A 79 -4.00 11.05 -11.10
N TYR A 80 -4.82 10.40 -10.29
CA TYR A 80 -4.91 8.95 -10.23
C TYR A 80 -6.29 8.47 -10.64
N VAL A 81 -6.33 7.45 -11.48
CA VAL A 81 -7.52 6.71 -11.88
C VAL A 81 -7.33 5.24 -11.56
N LYS A 82 -8.28 4.66 -10.85
CA LYS A 82 -8.21 3.25 -10.49
C LYS A 82 -8.37 2.35 -11.71
N SER A 83 -7.44 1.39 -11.85
CA SER A 83 -7.60 0.23 -12.71
C SER A 83 -7.07 -0.98 -11.95
N GLY A 84 -7.93 -1.94 -11.66
CA GLY A 84 -7.56 -3.13 -10.91
C GLY A 84 -8.48 -3.44 -9.73
N SER A 85 -8.11 -4.44 -8.94
CA SER A 85 -8.98 -5.04 -7.92
C SER A 85 -8.72 -4.61 -6.48
N GLY A 86 -7.55 -4.07 -6.16
CA GLY A 86 -7.18 -3.63 -4.80
C GLY A 86 -7.69 -2.22 -4.53
N ASN A 87 -7.02 -1.25 -5.12
CA ASN A 87 -7.35 0.17 -5.11
C ASN A 87 -7.61 0.73 -3.70
N ASP A 88 -6.75 0.38 -2.76
CA ASP A 88 -6.87 0.81 -1.37
C ASP A 88 -6.65 2.32 -1.23
N PHE A 89 -5.71 2.89 -2.00
CA PHE A 89 -5.52 4.34 -2.09
C PHE A 89 -6.79 5.04 -2.60
N TYR A 90 -7.42 4.53 -3.67
CA TYR A 90 -8.63 5.12 -4.23
C TYR A 90 -9.80 5.06 -3.23
N ARG A 91 -9.97 3.91 -2.56
CA ARG A 91 -11.00 3.72 -1.53
C ARG A 91 -10.85 4.69 -0.37
N ASP A 92 -9.62 4.88 0.08
CA ASP A 92 -9.29 5.76 1.19
C ASP A 92 -9.55 7.23 0.87
N ASN A 93 -9.39 7.61 -0.39
CA ASN A 93 -9.41 9.01 -0.84
C ASN A 93 -10.58 9.33 -1.78
N ILE A 94 -11.63 8.50 -1.79
CA ILE A 94 -12.78 8.69 -2.69
C ILE A 94 -13.48 10.04 -2.52
N ALA A 95 -13.40 10.66 -1.34
CA ALA A 95 -13.95 11.98 -1.08
C ALA A 95 -13.26 13.11 -1.87
N TYR A 96 -12.05 12.87 -2.37
CA TYR A 96 -11.30 13.82 -3.21
C TYR A 96 -11.49 13.56 -4.71
N CYS A 97 -12.29 12.56 -5.06
CA CYS A 97 -12.53 12.16 -6.42
C CYS A 97 -13.42 13.19 -7.14
N ASN A 98 -13.01 13.62 -8.31
CA ASN A 98 -13.84 14.49 -9.16
C ASN A 98 -14.89 13.67 -9.95
N GLU A 99 -15.71 14.36 -10.74
CA GLU A 99 -16.79 13.76 -11.55
C GLU A 99 -16.27 12.75 -12.60
N LEU A 100 -15.03 12.88 -13.03
CA LEU A 100 -14.39 11.96 -13.98
C LEU A 100 -13.74 10.74 -13.31
N GLY A 101 -13.88 10.60 -12.00
CA GLY A 101 -13.29 9.50 -11.25
C GLY A 101 -11.79 9.67 -10.96
N MET A 102 -11.25 10.89 -11.06
CA MET A 102 -9.84 11.20 -10.82
C MET A 102 -9.60 11.72 -9.40
N ILE A 103 -8.53 11.27 -8.75
CA ILE A 103 -8.05 11.81 -7.48
C ILE A 103 -6.80 12.67 -7.76
N PRO A 104 -6.75 13.96 -7.36
CA PRO A 104 -5.56 14.79 -7.48
C PRO A 104 -4.42 14.23 -6.63
N LEU A 105 -3.25 13.95 -7.22
CA LEU A 105 -2.13 13.28 -6.54
C LEU A 105 -1.15 14.22 -5.85
N ASN A 106 -0.94 15.43 -6.37
CA ASN A 106 0.16 16.30 -5.93
C ASN A 106 0.24 16.48 -4.40
N GLN A 107 -0.91 16.63 -3.73
CA GLN A 107 -0.96 16.76 -2.27
C GLN A 107 -0.59 15.46 -1.54
N PHE A 108 -0.88 14.29 -2.13
CA PHE A 108 -0.62 12.98 -1.53
C PHE A 108 0.81 12.49 -1.73
N MET A 109 1.57 13.08 -2.65
CA MET A 109 2.97 12.75 -2.93
C MET A 109 3.95 13.52 -2.04
N LYS A 110 3.47 14.54 -1.33
CA LYS A 110 4.32 15.36 -0.45
C LYS A 110 4.63 14.62 0.85
N ASN A 111 5.90 14.70 1.27
CA ASN A 111 6.37 14.21 2.58
C ASN A 111 5.94 12.77 2.89
N LEU A 112 5.95 11.90 1.89
CA LEU A 112 5.62 10.48 2.09
C LEU A 112 6.63 9.82 3.03
N PRO A 113 6.16 8.93 3.93
CA PRO A 113 7.04 8.17 4.80
C PRO A 113 7.94 7.23 3.98
N ILE A 114 9.15 7.02 4.49
CA ILE A 114 10.17 6.16 3.88
C ILE A 114 10.38 4.95 4.77
N VAL A 115 10.28 3.76 4.18
CA VAL A 115 10.68 2.51 4.83
C VAL A 115 12.10 2.16 4.43
N HIS A 116 12.88 1.69 5.42
CA HIS A 116 14.21 1.11 5.22
C HIS A 116 14.17 -0.35 5.65
N VAL A 117 14.47 -1.25 4.73
CA VAL A 117 14.41 -2.70 4.95
C VAL A 117 15.39 -3.42 4.02
N ASN A 118 16.22 -4.33 4.57
CA ASN A 118 17.17 -5.15 3.80
C ASN A 118 18.02 -4.35 2.78
N GLY A 119 18.43 -3.13 3.15
CA GLY A 119 19.20 -2.23 2.27
C GLY A 119 18.39 -1.48 1.23
N ILE A 120 17.07 -1.63 1.21
CA ILE A 120 16.15 -0.89 0.35
C ILE A 120 15.56 0.29 1.11
N SER A 121 15.45 1.44 0.45
CA SER A 121 14.70 2.61 0.93
C SER A 121 13.61 2.93 -0.06
N ARG A 122 12.36 3.01 0.40
CA ARG A 122 11.20 3.21 -0.48
C ARG A 122 10.09 4.01 0.20
N ARG A 123 9.48 4.92 -0.53
CA ARG A 123 8.27 5.64 -0.09
C ARG A 123 7.04 4.75 -0.21
N PHE A 124 6.09 4.92 0.70
CA PHE A 124 4.81 4.21 0.62
C PHE A 124 3.62 5.17 0.79
N LEU A 125 2.53 4.87 0.07
CA LEU A 125 1.29 5.64 0.09
C LEU A 125 0.25 5.06 1.05
N ASN A 126 0.07 3.75 1.04
CA ASN A 126 -0.92 3.09 1.90
C ASN A 126 -0.27 2.52 3.14
N GLY A 127 0.69 1.63 2.98
CA GLY A 127 1.35 1.05 4.13
C GLY A 127 2.25 -0.14 3.85
N ILE A 128 2.85 -0.58 4.93
CA ILE A 128 3.71 -1.75 5.01
C ILE A 128 2.94 -2.84 5.74
N GLY A 129 2.83 -4.01 5.14
CA GLY A 129 2.29 -5.19 5.80
C GLY A 129 3.41 -6.11 6.27
N TYR A 130 3.42 -6.51 7.54
CA TYR A 130 4.45 -7.37 8.10
C TYR A 130 3.83 -8.49 8.93
N GLY A 131 4.15 -9.73 8.58
CA GLY A 131 3.60 -10.93 9.18
C GLY A 131 2.70 -11.72 8.22
N LEU A 132 1.50 -12.09 8.67
CA LEU A 132 0.52 -12.88 7.91
C LEU A 132 0.19 -12.28 6.52
N ASP A 133 0.10 -10.99 6.43
CA ASP A 133 -0.23 -10.24 5.21
C ASP A 133 0.96 -10.19 4.23
N GLY A 134 2.18 -9.95 4.70
CA GLY A 134 3.38 -10.07 3.88
C GLY A 134 3.55 -11.48 3.32
N GLU A 135 3.27 -12.50 4.13
CA GLU A 135 3.31 -13.90 3.71
C GLU A 135 2.20 -14.21 2.69
N ALA A 136 1.01 -13.64 2.86
CA ALA A 136 -0.07 -13.79 1.88
C ALA A 136 0.28 -13.14 0.53
N CYS A 137 0.95 -11.98 0.54
CA CYS A 137 1.45 -11.34 -0.67
C CYS A 137 2.51 -12.19 -1.37
N ARG A 138 3.48 -12.73 -0.63
CA ARG A 138 4.52 -13.62 -1.16
C ARG A 138 3.93 -14.84 -1.86
N ILE A 139 2.99 -15.52 -1.21
CA ILE A 139 2.31 -16.68 -1.80
C ILE A 139 1.51 -16.27 -3.04
N GLY A 140 0.84 -15.11 -3.00
CA GLY A 140 0.12 -14.58 -4.15
C GLY A 140 1.03 -14.30 -5.35
N GLU A 141 2.22 -13.76 -5.13
CA GLU A 141 3.22 -13.58 -6.20
C GLU A 141 3.67 -14.91 -6.80
N GLU A 142 3.99 -15.90 -5.98
CA GLU A 142 4.38 -17.23 -6.45
C GLU A 142 3.25 -17.90 -7.27
N MET A 143 2.01 -17.73 -6.85
CA MET A 143 0.85 -18.20 -7.63
C MET A 143 0.71 -17.48 -8.97
N ARG A 144 0.99 -16.17 -9.06
CA ARG A 144 0.96 -15.44 -10.34
C ARG A 144 1.91 -15.98 -11.38
N MET A 145 3.04 -16.55 -10.96
CA MET A 145 4.00 -17.18 -11.88
C MET A 145 3.46 -18.48 -12.50
N THR A 146 2.46 -19.11 -11.87
CA THR A 146 1.95 -20.43 -12.26
C THR A 146 0.50 -20.45 -12.72
N THR A 147 -0.25 -19.35 -12.56
CA THR A 147 -1.68 -19.29 -12.94
C THR A 147 -2.05 -17.94 -13.54
N THR A 148 -2.96 -17.98 -14.51
CA THR A 148 -3.62 -16.78 -15.08
C THR A 148 -4.90 -16.40 -14.33
N LYS A 149 -5.31 -17.20 -13.33
CA LYS A 149 -6.53 -16.93 -12.55
C LYS A 149 -6.32 -15.76 -11.60
N LYS A 150 -7.39 -15.02 -11.33
CA LYS A 150 -7.38 -13.92 -10.35
C LYS A 150 -6.98 -14.43 -8.97
N ILE A 151 -5.95 -13.83 -8.38
CA ILE A 151 -5.47 -14.15 -7.04
C ILE A 151 -6.39 -13.54 -5.98
N ASN A 152 -6.83 -14.37 -5.04
CA ASN A 152 -7.63 -13.94 -3.90
C ASN A 152 -6.77 -13.93 -2.63
N TYR A 153 -6.19 -12.79 -2.32
CA TYR A 153 -5.30 -12.60 -1.15
C TYR A 153 -6.00 -12.88 0.18
N THR A 154 -7.29 -12.55 0.30
CA THR A 154 -8.08 -12.86 1.51
C THR A 154 -8.15 -14.37 1.75
N ASN A 155 -8.38 -15.15 0.71
CA ASN A 155 -8.40 -16.62 0.84
C ASN A 155 -7.02 -17.17 1.19
N ILE A 156 -5.94 -16.60 0.65
CA ILE A 156 -4.57 -16.99 1.02
C ILE A 156 -4.34 -16.67 2.49
N ALA A 157 -4.66 -15.47 2.95
CA ALA A 157 -4.52 -15.06 4.34
C ALA A 157 -5.32 -15.97 5.29
N ILE A 158 -6.55 -16.33 4.94
CA ILE A 158 -7.37 -17.27 5.73
C ILE A 158 -6.72 -18.66 5.81
N LYS A 159 -6.20 -19.18 4.69
CA LYS A 159 -5.49 -20.48 4.69
C LYS A 159 -4.24 -20.44 5.56
N GLN A 160 -3.45 -19.37 5.48
CA GLN A 160 -2.28 -19.18 6.33
C GLN A 160 -2.65 -19.04 7.80
N LEU A 161 -3.72 -18.33 8.11
CA LEU A 161 -4.25 -18.18 9.46
C LEU A 161 -4.68 -19.56 10.04
N LEU A 162 -5.27 -20.43 9.23
CA LEU A 162 -5.74 -21.75 9.70
C LEU A 162 -4.60 -22.74 9.96
N GLY A 163 -3.48 -22.66 9.25
CA GLY A 163 -2.43 -23.66 9.44
C GLY A 163 -1.03 -23.33 8.95
N GLY A 164 -0.88 -22.41 8.01
CA GLY A 164 0.42 -22.12 7.35
C GLY A 164 1.31 -21.18 8.13
N TYR A 165 0.76 -20.08 8.66
CA TYR A 165 1.54 -19.02 9.31
C TYR A 165 2.00 -19.43 10.71
N LYS A 166 3.29 -19.17 11.01
CA LYS A 166 3.88 -19.36 12.34
C LYS A 166 3.93 -18.03 13.07
N LEU A 167 3.29 -17.97 14.23
CA LEU A 167 3.28 -16.78 15.06
C LEU A 167 4.70 -16.37 15.47
N ASN A 168 4.91 -15.06 15.54
CA ASN A 168 6.19 -14.48 15.87
C ASN A 168 6.11 -13.70 17.20
N HIS A 169 7.24 -13.36 17.76
CA HIS A 169 7.39 -12.34 18.77
C HIS A 169 7.81 -11.06 18.06
N ALA A 170 7.25 -9.91 18.46
CA ALA A 170 7.58 -8.62 17.88
C ALA A 170 7.93 -7.59 18.94
N THR A 171 8.98 -6.83 18.64
CA THR A 171 9.32 -5.57 19.33
C THR A 171 8.92 -4.43 18.40
N ILE A 172 8.07 -3.54 18.87
CA ILE A 172 7.62 -2.33 18.14
C ILE A 172 8.11 -1.12 18.92
N THR A 173 8.96 -0.31 18.30
CA THR A 173 9.42 0.96 18.87
C THR A 173 8.77 2.12 18.11
N VAL A 174 8.14 3.02 18.84
CA VAL A 174 7.48 4.21 18.30
C VAL A 174 8.02 5.44 19.00
N ASP A 175 8.72 6.31 18.28
CA ASP A 175 9.36 7.53 18.82
C ASP A 175 10.20 7.27 20.08
N GLY A 176 10.85 6.11 20.13
CA GLY A 176 11.70 5.67 21.25
C GLY A 176 10.99 4.86 22.34
N GLU A 177 9.66 4.81 22.37
CA GLU A 177 8.91 3.96 23.28
C GLU A 177 8.85 2.51 22.77
N VAL A 178 9.26 1.55 23.60
CA VAL A 178 9.38 0.13 23.24
C VAL A 178 8.18 -0.67 23.74
N HIS A 179 7.58 -1.46 22.84
CA HIS A 179 6.45 -2.33 23.14
C HIS A 179 6.74 -3.76 22.66
N GLU A 180 6.50 -4.75 23.54
CA GLU A 180 6.77 -6.16 23.29
C GLU A 180 5.45 -6.93 23.12
N PHE A 181 5.39 -7.80 22.10
CA PHE A 181 4.21 -8.57 21.77
C PHE A 181 4.53 -10.02 21.45
N ASP A 182 3.87 -10.93 22.15
CA ASP A 182 3.92 -12.35 21.87
C ASP A 182 2.79 -12.79 20.92
N HIS A 183 3.06 -13.84 20.14
CA HIS A 183 2.08 -14.45 19.25
C HIS A 183 1.47 -13.48 18.26
N VAL A 184 2.32 -12.69 17.59
CA VAL A 184 1.91 -11.68 16.60
C VAL A 184 1.47 -12.33 15.30
N TRP A 185 0.31 -11.91 14.82
CA TRP A 185 -0.25 -12.27 13.53
C TRP A 185 0.20 -11.31 12.43
N LEU A 186 0.10 -10.01 12.69
CA LEU A 186 0.52 -8.96 11.77
C LEU A 186 0.84 -7.67 12.53
N ALA A 187 1.74 -6.89 11.97
CA ALA A 187 2.17 -5.60 12.51
C ALA A 187 2.38 -4.57 11.38
N PRO A 188 1.31 -4.15 10.67
CA PRO A 188 1.41 -3.15 9.62
C PRO A 188 1.72 -1.76 10.16
N THR A 189 2.50 -0.99 9.38
CA THR A 189 2.68 0.46 9.54
C THR A 189 2.03 1.18 8.38
N MET A 190 1.14 2.14 8.66
CA MET A 190 0.20 2.69 7.70
C MET A 190 0.26 4.21 7.60
N LYS A 191 0.28 4.73 6.38
CA LYS A 191 0.00 6.14 6.03
C LYS A 191 -1.45 6.34 5.62
N GLY A 192 -2.11 5.30 5.12
CA GLY A 192 -3.54 5.25 4.83
C GLY A 192 -4.31 4.43 5.84
N ARG A 193 -5.64 4.39 5.70
CA ARG A 193 -6.52 3.57 6.55
C ARG A 193 -6.64 2.12 6.06
N TYR A 194 -6.45 1.91 4.74
CA TYR A 194 -6.72 0.64 4.05
C TYR A 194 -5.48 0.03 3.44
N TYR A 195 -5.42 -1.30 3.45
CA TYR A 195 -4.47 -2.10 2.69
C TYR A 195 -5.06 -3.49 2.38
N GLY A 196 -4.35 -4.31 1.59
CA GLY A 196 -4.69 -5.71 1.34
C GLY A 196 -6.05 -5.92 0.68
N GLY A 197 -6.53 -4.94 -0.10
CA GLY A 197 -7.79 -5.02 -0.83
C GLY A 197 -9.02 -4.72 0.02
N GLY A 198 -8.92 -3.81 0.98
CA GLY A 198 -10.04 -3.28 1.75
C GLY A 198 -10.06 -3.63 3.24
N LEU A 199 -8.95 -4.00 3.83
CA LEU A 199 -8.81 -4.10 5.28
C LEU A 199 -8.52 -2.70 5.85
N MET A 200 -9.42 -2.19 6.70
CA MET A 200 -9.28 -0.89 7.37
C MET A 200 -8.53 -1.07 8.69
N VAL A 201 -7.21 -1.30 8.63
CA VAL A 201 -6.41 -1.67 9.80
C VAL A 201 -6.06 -0.50 10.72
N THR A 202 -6.07 0.71 10.19
CA THR A 202 -5.83 1.95 10.95
C THR A 202 -6.94 2.98 10.71
N PRO A 203 -8.18 2.71 11.19
CA PRO A 203 -9.35 3.54 10.87
C PRO A 203 -9.22 5.00 11.30
N ASN A 204 -8.36 5.29 12.29
CA ASN A 204 -8.13 6.64 12.80
C ASN A 204 -6.92 7.34 12.13
N GLN A 205 -6.25 6.70 11.15
CA GLN A 205 -5.13 7.34 10.45
C GLN A 205 -5.65 8.51 9.60
N ASP A 206 -5.02 9.67 9.78
CA ASP A 206 -5.19 10.83 8.94
C ASP A 206 -3.99 10.96 7.99
N ARG A 207 -4.23 10.97 6.68
CA ARG A 207 -3.17 11.17 5.68
C ARG A 207 -2.58 12.57 5.72
N PHE A 208 -3.34 13.53 6.21
CA PHE A 208 -2.97 14.94 6.35
C PHE A 208 -2.73 15.35 7.80
N ASP A 209 -2.35 14.38 8.66
CA ASP A 209 -1.94 14.68 10.04
C ASP A 209 -0.92 15.82 10.02
N PRO A 210 -1.15 16.91 10.79
CA PRO A 210 -0.27 18.09 10.78
C PRO A 210 1.18 17.80 11.14
N GLU A 211 1.41 16.75 11.93
CA GLU A 211 2.74 16.27 12.29
C GLU A 211 3.26 15.19 11.33
N ASN A 212 2.47 14.85 10.31
CA ASN A 212 2.78 13.84 9.29
C ASN A 212 3.01 12.42 9.85
N ARG A 213 2.42 12.06 10.99
CA ARG A 213 2.62 10.77 11.67
C ARG A 213 2.03 9.60 10.88
N VAL A 214 2.54 8.42 11.15
CA VAL A 214 2.03 7.12 10.68
C VAL A 214 1.49 6.30 11.84
N SER A 215 0.56 5.37 11.53
CA SER A 215 -0.01 4.47 12.54
C SER A 215 0.56 3.06 12.42
N VAL A 216 0.86 2.44 13.54
CA VAL A 216 1.18 1.00 13.65
C VAL A 216 -0.01 0.29 14.27
N CYS A 217 -0.42 -0.84 13.69
CA CYS A 217 -1.44 -1.72 14.27
C CYS A 217 -0.81 -3.10 14.51
N CYS A 218 -0.88 -3.60 15.72
CA CYS A 218 -0.40 -4.94 16.07
C CYS A 218 -1.58 -5.85 16.44
N ILE A 219 -1.73 -6.97 15.74
CA ILE A 219 -2.71 -8.02 16.04
C ILE A 219 -1.97 -9.21 16.63
N TYR A 220 -2.33 -9.61 17.86
CA TYR A 220 -1.54 -10.55 18.63
C TYR A 220 -2.35 -11.42 19.61
N LYS A 221 -1.68 -12.42 20.22
CA LYS A 221 -2.07 -13.16 21.43
C LYS A 221 -3.18 -14.20 21.28
N LYS A 222 -4.21 -14.03 20.45
CA LYS A 222 -5.35 -14.95 20.38
C LYS A 222 -5.09 -16.18 19.50
N SER A 223 -5.86 -17.25 19.79
CA SER A 223 -5.82 -18.47 18.98
C SER A 223 -6.28 -18.23 17.54
N ARG A 224 -5.95 -19.16 16.64
CA ARG A 224 -6.34 -19.13 15.23
C ARG A 224 -7.86 -18.98 15.05
N ILE A 225 -8.64 -19.70 15.82
CA ILE A 225 -10.11 -19.66 15.73
C ILE A 225 -10.64 -18.28 16.15
N VAL A 226 -10.16 -17.74 17.27
CA VAL A 226 -10.59 -16.41 17.72
C VAL A 226 -10.18 -15.33 16.72
N THR A 227 -8.96 -15.40 16.18
CA THR A 227 -8.47 -14.47 15.16
C THR A 227 -9.30 -14.57 13.89
N LEU A 228 -9.66 -15.77 13.44
CA LEU A 228 -10.55 -15.98 12.28
C LEU A 228 -11.94 -15.36 12.50
N LEU A 229 -12.55 -15.59 13.66
CA LEU A 229 -13.87 -15.02 13.98
C LEU A 229 -13.85 -13.48 14.04
N ARG A 230 -12.73 -12.91 14.51
CA ARG A 230 -12.53 -11.45 14.58
C ARG A 230 -12.05 -10.82 13.27
N PHE A 231 -11.65 -11.62 12.28
CA PHE A 231 -11.04 -11.11 11.04
C PHE A 231 -11.93 -10.12 10.28
N SER A 232 -13.25 -10.34 10.30
CA SER A 232 -14.21 -9.42 9.66
C SER A 232 -14.21 -8.02 10.27
N SER A 233 -13.83 -7.88 11.54
CA SER A 233 -13.73 -6.57 12.20
C SER A 233 -12.62 -5.67 11.61
N LEU A 234 -11.59 -6.27 10.99
CA LEU A 234 -10.55 -5.53 10.26
C LEU A 234 -11.12 -4.78 9.05
N LYS A 235 -12.14 -5.33 8.37
CA LYS A 235 -12.78 -4.65 7.25
C LYS A 235 -13.58 -3.41 7.67
N LYS A 236 -14.08 -3.43 8.92
CA LYS A 236 -14.93 -2.37 9.49
C LYS A 236 -14.16 -1.38 10.37
N GLY A 237 -12.88 -1.64 10.65
CA GLY A 237 -12.09 -0.86 11.60
C GLY A 237 -12.49 -1.05 13.08
N GLU A 238 -13.33 -2.04 13.40
CA GLU A 238 -13.85 -2.25 14.75
C GLU A 238 -12.84 -2.95 15.67
N HIS A 239 -11.81 -3.59 15.12
CA HIS A 239 -10.77 -4.33 15.83
C HIS A 239 -10.00 -3.45 16.83
N ILE A 240 -9.85 -2.15 16.58
CA ILE A 240 -9.14 -1.23 17.49
C ILE A 240 -9.80 -1.11 18.88
N LYS A 241 -11.07 -1.51 18.99
CA LYS A 241 -11.80 -1.59 20.28
C LYS A 241 -11.45 -2.83 21.07
N MET A 242 -10.83 -3.84 20.47
CA MET A 242 -10.52 -5.15 21.07
C MET A 242 -9.13 -5.16 21.65
N LYS A 243 -8.91 -4.45 22.78
CA LYS A 243 -7.61 -4.22 23.42
C LYS A 243 -6.88 -5.50 23.89
N ASP A 244 -7.61 -6.62 23.99
CA ASP A 244 -7.05 -7.93 24.29
C ASP A 244 -6.48 -8.65 23.04
N TRP A 245 -6.57 -8.03 21.86
CA TRP A 245 -6.16 -8.59 20.58
C TRP A 245 -5.45 -7.60 19.66
N CYS A 246 -5.70 -6.30 19.82
CA CYS A 246 -5.18 -5.24 18.97
C CYS A 246 -4.59 -4.10 19.81
N SER A 247 -3.39 -3.67 19.46
CA SER A 247 -2.79 -2.43 19.92
C SER A 247 -2.49 -1.53 18.73
N THR A 248 -2.65 -0.22 18.91
CA THR A 248 -2.39 0.80 17.88
C THR A 248 -1.53 1.91 18.45
N PHE A 249 -0.57 2.36 17.68
CA PHE A 249 0.38 3.43 18.03
C PHE A 249 0.44 4.43 16.88
N VAL A 250 0.83 5.67 17.19
CA VAL A 250 1.00 6.74 16.19
C VAL A 250 2.31 7.46 16.48
N GLY A 251 3.17 7.62 15.46
CA GLY A 251 4.47 8.28 15.63
C GLY A 251 5.13 8.59 14.29
N LYS A 252 6.34 9.17 14.36
CA LYS A 252 7.16 9.54 13.20
C LYS A 252 8.27 8.52 12.93
N ASN A 253 8.92 8.04 13.97
CA ASN A 253 10.02 7.09 13.89
C ASN A 253 9.54 5.74 14.39
N ILE A 254 9.41 4.80 13.47
CA ILE A 254 8.90 3.46 13.77
C ILE A 254 10.01 2.44 13.52
N GLU A 255 10.19 1.52 14.42
CA GLU A 255 10.95 0.30 14.19
C GLU A 255 10.09 -0.91 14.57
N VAL A 256 10.02 -1.89 13.68
CA VAL A 256 9.35 -3.17 13.95
C VAL A 256 10.34 -4.31 13.72
N LYS A 257 10.54 -5.11 14.75
CA LYS A 257 11.42 -6.30 14.74
C LYS A 257 10.61 -7.55 15.02
N PHE A 258 10.83 -8.59 14.24
CA PHE A 258 10.32 -9.93 14.52
C PHE A 258 11.48 -10.86 14.92
N ALA A 259 11.23 -11.72 15.89
CA ALA A 259 12.26 -12.68 16.37
C ALA A 259 12.69 -13.69 15.28
N LYS A 260 11.83 -13.95 14.30
CA LYS A 260 12.12 -14.82 13.15
C LYS A 260 11.81 -14.10 11.86
N PRO A 261 12.61 -14.32 10.80
CA PRO A 261 12.35 -13.73 9.50
C PRO A 261 10.94 -14.09 8.98
N CYS A 262 10.27 -13.14 8.36
CA CYS A 262 9.08 -13.39 7.57
C CYS A 262 8.99 -12.38 6.42
N SER A 263 8.03 -12.59 5.53
CA SER A 263 7.82 -11.69 4.40
C SER A 263 7.16 -10.38 4.85
N LEU A 264 7.55 -9.32 4.17
CA LEU A 264 6.98 -7.98 4.30
C LEU A 264 6.46 -7.54 2.93
N GLN A 265 5.43 -6.71 2.87
CA GLN A 265 4.99 -6.05 1.66
C GLN A 265 4.98 -4.53 1.84
N ILE A 266 5.31 -3.77 0.80
CA ILE A 266 5.25 -2.30 0.74
C ILE A 266 4.30 -1.93 -0.40
N ASP A 267 3.10 -1.42 -0.09
CA ASP A 267 2.04 -1.14 -1.06
C ASP A 267 1.80 -2.28 -2.09
N GLY A 268 1.97 -3.54 -1.65
CA GLY A 268 1.79 -4.74 -2.46
C GLY A 268 3.06 -5.39 -2.99
N GLU A 269 4.23 -4.72 -2.93
CA GLU A 269 5.51 -5.27 -3.36
C GLU A 269 6.19 -6.04 -2.22
N VAL A 270 6.60 -7.27 -2.48
CA VAL A 270 7.12 -8.20 -1.46
C VAL A 270 8.61 -8.06 -1.24
N VAL A 271 9.02 -8.00 0.04
CA VAL A 271 10.39 -8.16 0.49
C VAL A 271 10.47 -9.42 1.34
N LYS A 272 11.37 -10.37 0.99
CA LYS A 272 11.51 -11.66 1.68
C LYS A 272 12.53 -11.58 2.81
N ASP A 273 12.46 -12.55 3.73
CA ASP A 273 13.44 -12.79 4.80
C ASP A 273 13.73 -11.54 5.66
N VAL A 274 12.68 -10.79 5.99
CA VAL A 274 12.80 -9.58 6.81
C VAL A 274 12.74 -9.95 8.28
N THR A 275 13.70 -9.45 9.06
CA THR A 275 13.69 -9.51 10.54
C THR A 275 13.30 -8.17 11.16
N SER A 276 13.56 -7.06 10.48
CA SER A 276 13.22 -5.72 10.96
C SER A 276 13.10 -4.74 9.80
N TYR A 277 12.33 -3.69 10.04
CA TYR A 277 12.31 -2.49 9.21
C TYR A 277 12.21 -1.25 10.08
N THR A 278 12.62 -0.11 9.53
CA THR A 278 12.37 1.19 10.15
C THR A 278 11.58 2.07 9.20
N VAL A 279 10.80 2.98 9.76
CA VAL A 279 10.11 4.04 9.02
C VAL A 279 10.52 5.38 9.59
N GLU A 280 10.90 6.28 8.71
CA GLU A 280 11.06 7.70 8.99
C GLU A 280 10.04 8.51 8.22
N VAL A 281 9.58 9.58 8.84
CA VAL A 281 8.65 10.52 8.22
C VAL A 281 9.37 11.85 8.01
N PRO A 282 9.46 12.34 6.77
CA PRO A 282 10.04 13.66 6.48
C PRO A 282 9.28 14.78 7.22
N ASN A 283 10.04 15.79 7.66
CA ASN A 283 9.48 16.97 8.31
C ASN A 283 8.71 17.88 7.35
#